data_a134a21b3ba402a850193b1a5a86e60f
#
_entry.id   a134a21b3ba402a850193b1a5a86e60f
#
_cell.length_a   1.000
_cell.length_b   1.000
_cell.length_c   1.000
_cell.angle_alpha   90.00
_cell.angle_beta   90.00
_cell.angle_gamma   90.00
#
_symmetry.space_group_name_H-M   'P 1'
#
loop_
_entity.id
_entity.type
_entity.pdbx_description
1 polymer ?
#
loop_
_entity_poly.entity_id
_entity_poly.type
_entity_poly.pdbx_seq_one_letter_code
_entity_poly.pdbx_strand_id
1 'polypeptide(L)'
;MPIHGLSESLYPEKPAHFDLESIIRPNILALHPYRCARDDYSEGILLDANENSLGHSIHPNEAAKRSELDEIEELDLHRYPSPSHEPIKSRIADIRNLPGPEHVFLGVGSDEVIDLLIRIIVKPGGQEKILITPPTYGMYSVCAQINDVGVAKVPLQLEPTHGEGGENGRFSLRVDKVQWFALLRPTSITWSEFRSKKRSTQIL
;
A
#
# COMPACT_ATOMS: atom_id res chain seq x y z
N MET A 1 18.59 -6.08 7.27
CA MET A 1 19.13 -5.02 6.39
C MET A 1 18.19 -3.85 6.45
N PRO A 2 18.65 -2.63 6.64
CA PRO A 2 17.75 -1.47 6.61
C PRO A 2 17.15 -1.29 5.22
N ILE A 3 15.91 -0.82 5.16
CA ILE A 3 15.24 -0.51 3.89
C ILE A 3 15.94 0.67 3.25
N HIS A 4 16.45 0.51 2.04
CA HIS A 4 17.15 1.58 1.33
C HIS A 4 16.21 2.75 1.02
N GLY A 5 16.69 3.97 1.26
CA GLY A 5 15.93 5.20 1.00
C GLY A 5 15.03 5.67 2.15
N LEU A 6 14.91 4.90 3.24
CA LEU A 6 14.25 5.37 4.45
C LEU A 6 15.24 6.12 5.34
N SER A 7 14.87 7.32 5.78
CA SER A 7 15.63 8.05 6.80
C SER A 7 15.54 7.32 8.15
N GLU A 8 16.63 7.27 8.90
CA GLU A 8 16.64 6.64 10.23
C GLU A 8 15.61 7.28 11.19
N SER A 9 15.30 8.56 11.01
CA SER A 9 14.27 9.27 11.77
C SER A 9 12.84 8.79 11.50
N LEU A 10 12.60 8.09 10.39
CA LEU A 10 11.31 7.53 10.01
C LEU A 10 11.13 6.07 10.44
N TYR A 11 12.16 5.47 11.05
CA TYR A 11 12.00 4.15 11.65
C TYR A 11 11.25 4.29 12.99
N PRO A 12 9.96 3.94 13.05
CA PRO A 12 9.27 3.86 14.33
C PRO A 12 9.96 2.81 15.21
N GLU A 13 9.87 2.94 16.51
CA GLU A 13 10.27 1.86 17.41
C GLU A 13 9.62 0.57 16.94
N LYS A 14 10.44 -0.37 16.48
CA LYS A 14 9.95 -1.66 15.95
C LYS A 14 9.19 -2.37 17.07
N PRO A 15 7.91 -2.71 16.85
CA PRO A 15 7.21 -3.54 17.82
C PRO A 15 7.98 -4.86 17.98
N ALA A 16 8.23 -5.31 19.19
CA ALA A 16 9.02 -6.51 19.47
C ALA A 16 8.51 -7.79 18.76
N HIS A 17 7.26 -7.77 18.29
CA HIS A 17 6.60 -8.91 17.64
C HIS A 17 6.47 -8.79 16.11
N PHE A 18 6.99 -7.73 15.50
CA PHE A 18 6.84 -7.50 14.06
C PHE A 18 8.12 -6.89 13.48
N ASP A 19 8.69 -7.56 12.51
CA ASP A 19 9.83 -7.09 11.74
C ASP A 19 9.48 -7.08 10.25
N LEU A 20 9.26 -5.87 9.71
CA LEU A 20 8.90 -5.68 8.31
C LEU A 20 9.97 -6.22 7.35
N GLU A 21 11.25 -6.07 7.72
CA GLU A 21 12.36 -6.51 6.88
C GLU A 21 12.38 -8.04 6.73
N SER A 22 11.90 -8.76 7.73
CA SER A 22 11.84 -10.24 7.70
C SER A 22 10.74 -10.78 6.79
N ILE A 23 9.70 -9.99 6.51
CA ILE A 23 8.56 -10.42 5.68
C ILE A 23 8.67 -9.94 4.23
N ILE A 24 9.49 -8.93 3.95
CA ILE A 24 9.74 -8.48 2.58
C ILE A 24 10.65 -9.48 1.87
N ARG A 25 10.35 -9.78 0.62
CA ARG A 25 11.19 -10.65 -0.21
C ARG A 25 12.63 -10.09 -0.30
N PRO A 26 13.66 -10.91 -0.12
CA PRO A 26 15.05 -10.42 -0.06
C PRO A 26 15.49 -9.64 -1.30
N ASN A 27 15.04 -10.05 -2.48
CA ASN A 27 15.35 -9.35 -3.73
C ASN A 27 14.68 -7.98 -3.83
N ILE A 28 13.51 -7.79 -3.18
CA ILE A 28 12.84 -6.50 -3.09
C ILE A 28 13.53 -5.62 -2.05
N LEU A 29 13.87 -6.19 -0.90
CA LEU A 29 14.57 -5.48 0.17
C LEU A 29 15.95 -4.94 -0.29
N ALA A 30 16.59 -5.62 -1.24
CA ALA A 30 17.87 -5.22 -1.82
C ALA A 30 17.76 -4.12 -2.89
N LEU A 31 16.54 -3.73 -3.30
CA LEU A 31 16.36 -2.67 -4.29
C LEU A 31 16.71 -1.30 -3.69
N HIS A 32 17.33 -0.49 -4.50
CA HIS A 32 17.51 0.93 -4.22
C HIS A 32 16.40 1.71 -4.92
N PRO A 33 15.86 2.77 -4.29
CA PRO A 33 14.92 3.67 -4.95
C PRO A 33 15.52 4.21 -6.25
N TYR A 34 14.72 4.24 -7.30
CA TYR A 34 15.12 4.96 -8.52
C TYR A 34 15.22 6.45 -8.19
N ARG A 35 16.30 7.07 -8.66
CA ARG A 35 16.54 8.51 -8.55
C ARG A 35 16.59 9.12 -9.94
N CYS A 36 15.98 10.27 -10.11
CA CYS A 36 16.05 11.06 -11.32
C CYS A 36 16.82 12.37 -11.07
N ALA A 37 17.19 13.10 -12.13
CA ALA A 37 18.00 14.30 -11.98
C ALA A 37 17.34 15.36 -11.09
N ARG A 38 16.01 15.46 -11.10
CA ARG A 38 15.28 16.42 -10.26
C ARG A 38 15.30 16.09 -8.76
N ASP A 39 15.73 14.89 -8.38
CA ASP A 39 15.97 14.55 -6.97
C ASP A 39 17.31 15.09 -6.47
N ASP A 40 18.24 15.35 -7.39
CA ASP A 40 19.60 15.77 -7.10
C ASP A 40 19.88 17.24 -7.46
N TYR A 41 19.13 17.81 -8.42
CA TYR A 41 19.33 19.15 -8.95
C TYR A 41 18.05 19.97 -8.90
N SER A 42 18.14 21.18 -8.35
CA SER A 42 17.05 22.16 -8.26
C SER A 42 17.24 23.36 -9.20
N GLU A 43 18.38 23.46 -9.87
CA GLU A 43 18.73 24.56 -10.75
C GLU A 43 19.19 24.06 -12.13
N GLY A 44 19.03 24.90 -13.16
CA GLY A 44 19.42 24.59 -14.52
C GLY A 44 18.27 24.22 -15.43
N ILE A 45 18.58 23.74 -16.62
CA ILE A 45 17.58 23.30 -17.62
C ILE A 45 17.36 21.80 -17.45
N LEU A 46 16.12 21.42 -17.11
CA LEU A 46 15.74 20.02 -16.92
C LEU A 46 15.51 19.33 -18.28
N LEU A 47 16.40 18.38 -18.63
CA LEU A 47 16.36 17.64 -19.90
C LEU A 47 16.49 16.11 -19.70
N ASP A 48 16.22 15.61 -18.51
CA ASP A 48 16.50 14.24 -18.08
C ASP A 48 15.48 13.19 -18.52
N ALA A 49 14.24 13.60 -18.89
CA ALA A 49 13.13 12.68 -19.05
C ALA A 49 12.43 12.73 -20.41
N ASN A 50 13.05 13.30 -21.44
CA ASN A 50 12.47 13.48 -22.78
C ASN A 50 11.10 14.19 -22.76
N GLU A 51 10.92 15.13 -21.84
CA GLU A 51 9.72 15.95 -21.73
C GLU A 51 9.67 17.05 -22.78
N ASN A 52 8.50 17.67 -22.96
CA ASN A 52 8.38 18.80 -23.86
C ASN A 52 8.95 20.07 -23.21
N SER A 53 10.24 20.33 -23.41
CA SER A 53 10.92 21.51 -22.87
C SER A 53 10.52 22.84 -23.51
N LEU A 54 9.70 22.82 -24.57
CA LEU A 54 9.15 24.02 -25.21
C LEU A 54 7.87 24.54 -24.53
N GLY A 55 7.38 23.83 -23.51
CA GLY A 55 6.15 24.20 -22.80
C GLY A 55 4.92 23.39 -23.25
N HIS A 56 3.76 23.90 -22.92
CA HIS A 56 2.48 23.25 -23.24
C HIS A 56 2.19 23.18 -24.74
N SER A 57 1.55 22.10 -25.18
CA SER A 57 1.07 21.92 -26.56
C SER A 57 -0.28 22.63 -26.82
N ILE A 58 -0.49 23.77 -26.19
CA ILE A 58 -1.73 24.57 -26.36
C ILE A 58 -1.54 25.56 -27.50
N HIS A 59 -2.48 25.57 -28.45
CA HIS A 59 -2.40 26.49 -29.59
C HIS A 59 -2.65 27.94 -29.15
N PRO A 60 -1.81 28.92 -29.54
CA PRO A 60 -1.94 30.32 -29.11
C PRO A 60 -3.30 30.95 -29.39
N ASN A 61 -4.03 30.49 -30.43
CA ASN A 61 -5.34 31.01 -30.81
C ASN A 61 -6.51 30.43 -29.96
N GLU A 62 -6.26 29.37 -29.18
CA GLU A 62 -7.25 28.86 -28.21
C GLU A 62 -7.14 29.56 -26.86
N ALA A 63 -6.16 30.43 -26.72
CA ALA A 63 -5.92 31.28 -25.56
C ALA A 63 -6.95 32.41 -25.36
N ALA A 64 -8.17 32.25 -25.85
CA ALA A 64 -9.23 33.30 -25.76
C ALA A 64 -9.73 33.50 -24.31
N LYS A 65 -9.32 32.70 -23.36
CA LYS A 65 -9.60 32.86 -21.92
C LYS A 65 -8.30 32.80 -21.13
N ARG A 66 -7.63 33.93 -21.07
CA ARG A 66 -6.31 34.07 -20.44
C ARG A 66 -6.25 33.50 -19.00
N SER A 67 -7.34 33.62 -18.24
CA SER A 67 -7.41 33.13 -16.85
C SER A 67 -7.42 31.60 -16.71
N GLU A 68 -7.99 30.87 -17.69
CA GLU A 68 -7.97 29.40 -17.68
C GLU A 68 -6.62 28.86 -18.12
N LEU A 69 -5.86 29.60 -18.92
CA LEU A 69 -4.53 29.22 -19.36
C LEU A 69 -3.50 29.40 -18.25
N ASP A 70 -3.59 30.48 -17.50
CA ASP A 70 -2.67 30.73 -16.38
C ASP A 70 -2.75 29.57 -15.35
N GLU A 71 -3.98 29.08 -15.07
CA GLU A 71 -4.19 27.91 -14.19
C GLU A 71 -3.61 26.60 -14.77
N ILE A 72 -3.69 26.42 -16.09
CA ILE A 72 -3.14 25.22 -16.77
C ILE A 72 -1.62 25.30 -16.84
N GLU A 73 -1.06 26.49 -17.11
CA GLU A 73 0.40 26.71 -17.14
C GLU A 73 1.05 26.43 -15.78
N GLU A 74 0.36 26.76 -14.68
CA GLU A 74 0.82 26.44 -13.32
C GLU A 74 0.88 24.92 -13.02
N LEU A 75 0.13 24.10 -13.78
CA LEU A 75 0.11 22.64 -13.57
C LEU A 75 1.28 21.90 -14.22
N ASP A 76 2.12 22.57 -15.02
CA ASP A 76 3.26 21.95 -15.68
C ASP A 76 2.94 20.64 -16.43
N LEU A 77 1.77 20.58 -17.11
CA LEU A 77 1.25 19.35 -17.74
C LEU A 77 2.16 18.81 -18.87
N HIS A 78 3.12 19.60 -19.33
CA HIS A 78 4.14 19.18 -20.29
C HIS A 78 5.34 18.47 -19.65
N ARG A 79 5.34 18.32 -18.30
CA ARG A 79 6.34 17.66 -17.50
C ARG A 79 5.76 16.42 -16.81
N TYR A 80 6.60 15.49 -16.42
CA TYR A 80 6.20 14.41 -15.54
C TYR A 80 5.78 14.97 -14.18
N PRO A 81 4.70 14.45 -13.58
CA PRO A 81 4.34 14.82 -12.23
C PRO A 81 5.42 14.36 -11.25
N SER A 82 5.52 15.04 -10.11
CA SER A 82 6.39 14.59 -9.03
C SER A 82 6.02 13.17 -8.60
N PRO A 83 6.93 12.21 -8.57
CA PRO A 83 6.63 10.85 -8.13
C PRO A 83 6.25 10.77 -6.64
N SER A 84 6.60 11.79 -5.85
CA SER A 84 6.29 11.84 -4.43
C SER A 84 4.83 12.21 -4.15
N HIS A 85 4.18 13.00 -5.02
CA HIS A 85 2.82 13.53 -4.83
C HIS A 85 2.58 14.19 -3.46
N GLU A 86 3.59 14.86 -2.93
CA GLU A 86 3.60 15.47 -1.58
C GLU A 86 2.35 16.29 -1.24
N PRO A 87 1.87 17.22 -2.09
CA PRO A 87 0.71 18.05 -1.74
C PRO A 87 -0.55 17.23 -1.50
N ILE A 88 -0.77 16.18 -2.30
CA ILE A 88 -1.95 15.31 -2.18
C ILE A 88 -1.81 14.43 -0.94
N LYS A 89 -0.64 13.82 -0.74
CA LYS A 89 -0.37 12.98 0.44
C LYS A 89 -0.50 13.75 1.74
N SER A 90 -0.01 14.99 1.80
CA SER A 90 -0.14 15.84 2.98
C SER A 90 -1.61 16.10 3.33
N ARG A 91 -2.45 16.44 2.34
CA ARG A 91 -3.88 16.61 2.57
C ARG A 91 -4.57 15.35 3.06
N ILE A 92 -4.19 14.18 2.52
CA ILE A 92 -4.74 12.90 2.97
C ILE A 92 -4.27 12.60 4.40
N ALA A 93 -3.02 12.86 4.73
CA ALA A 93 -2.48 12.70 6.06
C ALA A 93 -3.25 13.55 7.08
N ASP A 94 -3.51 14.82 6.76
CA ASP A 94 -4.31 15.73 7.60
C ASP A 94 -5.73 15.20 7.83
N ILE A 95 -6.43 14.78 6.76
CA ILE A 95 -7.79 14.23 6.87
C ILE A 95 -7.84 12.95 7.72
N ARG A 96 -6.76 12.17 7.70
CA ARG A 96 -6.64 10.90 8.41
C ARG A 96 -5.95 11.02 9.78
N ASN A 97 -5.56 12.22 10.19
CA ASN A 97 -4.77 12.50 11.40
C ASN A 97 -3.50 11.64 11.48
N LEU A 98 -2.80 11.50 10.34
CA LEU A 98 -1.52 10.83 10.25
C LEU A 98 -0.37 11.80 10.55
N PRO A 99 0.79 11.32 11.02
CA PRO A 99 1.94 12.18 11.34
C PRO A 99 2.48 12.98 10.14
N GLY A 100 2.38 12.44 8.91
CA GLY A 100 2.87 13.12 7.72
C GLY A 100 2.61 12.32 6.43
N PRO A 101 2.98 12.90 5.26
CA PRO A 101 2.77 12.32 3.93
C PRO A 101 3.51 10.99 3.73
N GLU A 102 4.57 10.74 4.47
CA GLU A 102 5.33 9.48 4.45
C GLU A 102 4.51 8.27 4.91
N HIS A 103 3.40 8.51 5.61
CA HIS A 103 2.44 7.49 6.03
C HIS A 103 1.35 7.22 4.99
N VAL A 104 1.45 7.84 3.82
CA VAL A 104 0.46 7.71 2.74
C VAL A 104 1.11 7.11 1.50
N PHE A 105 0.57 6.00 1.04
CA PHE A 105 0.87 5.44 -0.27
C PHE A 105 -0.34 5.63 -1.20
N LEU A 106 -0.09 6.09 -2.42
CA LEU A 106 -1.12 6.28 -3.44
C LEU A 106 -0.99 5.19 -4.51
N GLY A 107 -2.11 4.60 -4.87
CA GLY A 107 -2.20 3.64 -5.97
C GLY A 107 -3.46 3.89 -6.80
N VAL A 108 -3.57 3.26 -7.96
CA VAL A 108 -4.77 3.26 -8.81
C VAL A 108 -5.82 2.38 -8.15
N GLY A 109 -6.45 2.93 -7.11
CA GLY A 109 -7.39 2.22 -6.27
C GLY A 109 -6.74 1.19 -5.34
N SER A 110 -7.60 0.47 -4.59
CA SER A 110 -7.17 -0.59 -3.67
C SER A 110 -6.57 -1.80 -4.40
N ASP A 111 -6.93 -2.03 -5.65
CA ASP A 111 -6.51 -3.21 -6.40
C ASP A 111 -5.01 -3.18 -6.69
N GLU A 112 -4.47 -2.04 -7.08
CA GLU A 112 -3.02 -1.87 -7.26
C GLU A 112 -2.27 -2.04 -5.94
N VAL A 113 -2.80 -1.48 -4.84
CA VAL A 113 -2.17 -1.61 -3.52
C VAL A 113 -2.16 -3.07 -3.05
N ILE A 114 -3.26 -3.81 -3.24
CA ILE A 114 -3.34 -5.24 -2.92
C ILE A 114 -2.33 -6.03 -3.73
N ASP A 115 -2.28 -5.80 -5.04
CA ASP A 115 -1.35 -6.49 -5.94
C ASP A 115 0.11 -6.19 -5.57
N LEU A 116 0.44 -4.93 -5.30
CA LEU A 116 1.77 -4.51 -4.89
C LEU A 116 2.21 -5.19 -3.58
N LEU A 117 1.34 -5.23 -2.57
CA LEU A 117 1.64 -5.88 -1.29
C LEU A 117 1.92 -7.38 -1.48
N ILE A 118 1.14 -8.07 -2.33
CA ILE A 118 1.40 -9.48 -2.65
C ILE A 118 2.77 -9.64 -3.32
N ARG A 119 3.10 -8.81 -4.28
CA ARG A 119 4.41 -8.83 -4.99
C ARG A 119 5.59 -8.59 -4.07
N ILE A 120 5.46 -7.71 -3.11
CA ILE A 120 6.54 -7.34 -2.18
C ILE A 120 6.79 -8.48 -1.17
N ILE A 121 5.72 -9.10 -0.69
CA ILE A 121 5.79 -9.99 0.47
C ILE A 121 5.89 -11.46 0.07
N VAL A 122 5.14 -11.91 -0.95
CA VAL A 122 4.97 -13.33 -1.25
C VAL A 122 5.78 -13.74 -2.47
N LYS A 123 6.58 -14.80 -2.34
CA LYS A 123 7.37 -15.34 -3.45
C LYS A 123 6.45 -16.04 -4.47
N PRO A 124 6.47 -15.63 -5.77
CA PRO A 124 5.74 -16.33 -6.83
C PRO A 124 6.16 -17.79 -6.98
N GLY A 125 5.22 -18.69 -7.23
CA GLY A 125 5.48 -20.13 -7.41
C GLY A 125 6.04 -20.83 -6.18
N GLY A 126 6.03 -20.15 -5.02
CA GLY A 126 6.56 -20.69 -3.75
C GLY A 126 5.53 -21.49 -2.94
N GLN A 127 5.95 -21.89 -1.74
CA GLN A 127 5.07 -22.58 -0.78
C GLN A 127 4.20 -21.60 0.03
N GLU A 128 4.53 -20.33 0.00
CA GLU A 128 3.81 -19.28 0.70
C GLU A 128 2.44 -19.04 0.07
N LYS A 129 1.50 -18.64 0.91
CA LYS A 129 0.10 -18.39 0.49
C LYS A 129 -0.43 -17.15 1.19
N ILE A 130 -1.35 -16.46 0.55
CA ILE A 130 -2.20 -15.51 1.26
C ILE A 130 -3.38 -16.25 1.91
N LEU A 131 -3.86 -15.73 3.05
CA LEU A 131 -5.08 -16.21 3.67
C LEU A 131 -6.19 -15.18 3.44
N ILE A 132 -7.33 -15.66 2.99
CA ILE A 132 -8.53 -14.83 2.83
C ILE A 132 -9.70 -15.42 3.63
N THR A 133 -10.65 -14.56 3.99
CA THR A 133 -11.79 -14.90 4.86
C THR A 133 -13.12 -14.63 4.13
N PRO A 134 -13.57 -15.55 3.24
CA PRO A 134 -14.84 -15.37 2.54
C PRO A 134 -16.05 -15.32 3.51
N PRO A 135 -17.10 -14.51 3.19
CA PRO A 135 -17.21 -13.65 2.02
C PRO A 135 -16.28 -12.44 2.10
N THR A 136 -15.54 -12.18 1.03
CA THR A 136 -14.56 -11.09 0.96
C THR A 136 -14.44 -10.60 -0.48
N TYR A 137 -13.68 -9.50 -0.67
CA TYR A 137 -13.45 -8.91 -1.97
C TYR A 137 -12.69 -9.88 -2.91
N GLY A 138 -13.22 -10.09 -4.12
CA GLY A 138 -12.71 -11.10 -5.05
C GLY A 138 -11.29 -10.83 -5.54
N MET A 139 -10.86 -9.54 -5.59
CA MET A 139 -9.55 -9.15 -6.12
C MET A 139 -8.38 -9.71 -5.33
N TYR A 140 -8.52 -10.04 -4.05
CA TYR A 140 -7.46 -10.75 -3.32
C TYR A 140 -7.07 -12.06 -4.01
N SER A 141 -8.07 -12.84 -4.45
CA SER A 141 -7.82 -14.11 -5.16
C SER A 141 -7.27 -13.86 -6.56
N VAL A 142 -7.76 -12.84 -7.26
CA VAL A 142 -7.31 -12.48 -8.61
C VAL A 142 -5.86 -12.02 -8.59
N CYS A 143 -5.51 -11.09 -7.71
CA CYS A 143 -4.13 -10.61 -7.57
C CYS A 143 -3.17 -11.74 -7.15
N ALA A 144 -3.60 -12.65 -6.26
CA ALA A 144 -2.81 -13.81 -5.90
C ALA A 144 -2.55 -14.73 -7.12
N GLN A 145 -3.59 -15.00 -7.91
CA GLN A 145 -3.47 -15.83 -9.11
C GLN A 145 -2.55 -15.20 -10.17
N ILE A 146 -2.66 -13.89 -10.41
CA ILE A 146 -1.78 -13.15 -11.33
C ILE A 146 -0.32 -13.26 -10.90
N ASN A 147 -0.07 -13.25 -9.60
CA ASN A 147 1.27 -13.31 -9.03
C ASN A 147 1.76 -14.76 -8.76
N ASP A 148 1.05 -15.78 -9.24
CA ASP A 148 1.38 -17.18 -8.99
C ASP A 148 1.52 -17.50 -7.49
N VAL A 149 0.60 -16.98 -6.68
CA VAL A 149 0.56 -17.13 -5.23
C VAL A 149 -0.65 -17.96 -4.82
N GLY A 150 -0.41 -19.00 -4.04
CA GLY A 150 -1.48 -19.84 -3.50
C GLY A 150 -2.42 -19.08 -2.54
N VAL A 151 -3.69 -19.50 -2.49
CA VAL A 151 -4.71 -18.91 -1.63
C VAL A 151 -5.22 -19.94 -0.63
N ALA A 152 -5.16 -19.63 0.66
CA ALA A 152 -5.85 -20.37 1.71
C ALA A 152 -7.15 -19.66 2.07
N LYS A 153 -8.25 -20.42 2.17
CA LYS A 153 -9.58 -19.87 2.47
C LYS A 153 -10.04 -20.33 3.85
N VAL A 154 -10.31 -19.40 4.74
CA VAL A 154 -10.95 -19.65 6.04
C VAL A 154 -12.24 -18.84 6.09
N PRO A 155 -13.39 -19.42 5.69
CA PRO A 155 -14.66 -18.72 5.66
C PRO A 155 -15.02 -18.12 7.02
N LEU A 156 -15.58 -16.92 7.01
CA LEU A 156 -16.18 -16.32 8.19
C LEU A 156 -17.34 -17.20 8.69
N GLN A 157 -17.55 -17.19 9.97
CA GLN A 157 -18.72 -17.83 10.59
C GLN A 157 -19.83 -16.80 10.72
N LEU A 158 -21.02 -17.14 10.26
CA LEU A 158 -22.21 -16.35 10.54
C LEU A 158 -22.76 -16.79 11.88
N GLU A 159 -22.75 -15.91 12.84
CA GLU A 159 -23.37 -16.14 14.15
C GLU A 159 -24.81 -15.63 14.13
N PRO A 160 -25.79 -16.49 14.45
CA PRO A 160 -27.16 -16.04 14.64
C PRO A 160 -27.22 -15.09 15.83
N THR A 161 -27.91 -13.98 15.70
CA THR A 161 -28.22 -13.12 16.84
C THR A 161 -29.24 -13.83 17.73
N HIS A 162 -28.96 -13.93 19.00
CA HIS A 162 -29.93 -14.36 19.99
C HIS A 162 -30.94 -13.22 20.22
N GLY A 163 -32.11 -13.30 19.56
CA GLY A 163 -33.22 -12.35 19.71
C GLY A 163 -34.32 -12.67 18.71
N GLU A 164 -35.56 -12.52 19.15
CA GLU A 164 -36.75 -12.63 18.31
C GLU A 164 -36.66 -11.59 17.20
N GLY A 165 -36.38 -12.06 15.98
CA GLY A 165 -36.32 -11.18 14.83
C GLY A 165 -35.15 -11.37 13.86
N GLY A 166 -34.31 -12.36 14.02
CA GLY A 166 -33.40 -12.98 13.01
C GLY A 166 -32.65 -12.12 11.96
N GLU A 167 -32.74 -10.80 12.00
CA GLU A 167 -32.32 -9.93 10.89
C GLU A 167 -30.87 -9.40 10.99
N ASN A 168 -30.17 -9.62 12.10
CA ASN A 168 -28.81 -9.08 12.31
C ASN A 168 -27.77 -10.15 12.56
N GLY A 169 -27.63 -11.10 11.62
CA GLY A 169 -26.52 -12.05 11.67
C GLY A 169 -25.16 -11.33 11.65
N ARG A 170 -24.26 -11.72 12.54
CA ARG A 170 -22.92 -11.14 12.64
C ARG A 170 -21.89 -12.11 12.09
N PHE A 171 -21.02 -11.62 11.20
CA PHE A 171 -19.86 -12.39 10.76
C PHE A 171 -18.76 -12.33 11.83
N SER A 172 -18.19 -13.48 12.15
CA SER A 172 -17.04 -13.60 13.05
C SER A 172 -15.89 -14.34 12.39
N LEU A 173 -14.66 -13.97 12.78
CA LEU A 173 -13.45 -14.64 12.30
C LEU A 173 -13.25 -15.97 13.08
N ARG A 174 -13.02 -17.04 12.34
CA ARG A 174 -12.66 -18.35 12.93
C ARG A 174 -11.20 -18.35 13.33
N VAL A 175 -10.90 -17.77 14.48
CA VAL A 175 -9.54 -17.58 15.00
C VAL A 175 -8.78 -18.90 15.12
N ASP A 176 -9.46 -19.99 15.55
CA ASP A 176 -8.90 -21.35 15.63
C ASP A 176 -8.33 -21.82 14.29
N LYS A 177 -9.04 -21.59 13.20
CA LYS A 177 -8.62 -21.98 11.85
C LYS A 177 -7.51 -21.10 11.29
N VAL A 178 -7.59 -19.79 11.56
CA VAL A 178 -6.54 -18.85 11.17
C VAL A 178 -5.23 -19.17 11.90
N GLN A 179 -5.32 -19.46 13.20
CA GLN A 179 -4.16 -19.88 14.01
C GLN A 179 -3.52 -21.16 13.48
N TRP A 180 -4.33 -22.16 13.13
CA TRP A 180 -3.82 -23.40 12.57
C TRP A 180 -3.05 -23.17 11.27
N PHE A 181 -3.58 -22.31 10.37
CA PHE A 181 -2.90 -21.97 9.12
C PHE A 181 -1.55 -21.27 9.35
N ALA A 182 -1.48 -20.36 10.33
CA ALA A 182 -0.24 -19.67 10.66
C ALA A 182 0.83 -20.60 11.26
N LEU A 183 0.42 -21.62 12.01
CA LEU A 183 1.35 -22.64 12.57
C LEU A 183 1.99 -23.54 11.50
N LEU A 184 1.40 -23.65 10.32
CA LEU A 184 1.94 -24.41 9.19
C LEU A 184 3.01 -23.64 8.41
N ARG A 185 3.27 -22.38 8.72
CA ARG A 185 4.35 -21.60 8.10
C ARG A 185 5.66 -21.78 8.85
N PRO A 186 6.76 -22.14 8.17
CA PRO A 186 8.08 -22.27 8.80
C PRO A 186 8.77 -20.93 9.10
N THR A 187 8.12 -19.80 9.06
CA THR A 187 8.73 -18.48 9.29
C THR A 187 8.22 -17.84 10.59
N SER A 188 9.10 -17.78 11.55
CA SER A 188 9.41 -16.81 12.64
C SER A 188 8.32 -15.92 13.29
N ILE A 189 7.04 -16.15 13.14
CA ILE A 189 6.02 -15.49 13.97
C ILE A 189 5.65 -16.43 15.10
N THR A 190 6.25 -16.25 16.27
CA THR A 190 5.93 -17.04 17.45
C THR A 190 4.61 -16.54 18.07
N TRP A 191 3.69 -17.47 18.25
CA TRP A 191 2.32 -17.22 18.75
C TRP A 191 2.22 -16.76 20.21
N SER A 192 3.29 -16.85 20.98
CA SER A 192 3.33 -16.34 22.35
C SER A 192 3.01 -14.84 22.44
N GLU A 193 3.35 -14.09 21.40
CA GLU A 193 3.18 -12.64 21.37
C GLU A 193 1.78 -12.20 20.95
N PHE A 194 1.06 -13.00 20.17
CA PHE A 194 -0.33 -12.69 19.76
C PHE A 194 -1.36 -12.86 20.89
N ARG A 195 -1.08 -13.72 21.84
CA ARG A 195 -1.97 -13.96 23.01
C ARG A 195 -1.99 -12.81 24.00
N SER A 196 -0.91 -12.04 24.13
CA SER A 196 -0.81 -10.98 25.14
C SER A 196 -1.62 -9.73 24.83
N LYS A 197 -1.99 -9.52 23.56
CA LYS A 197 -2.73 -8.32 23.10
C LYS A 197 -4.25 -8.45 22.98
N LYS A 198 -4.85 -9.54 23.45
CA LYS A 198 -6.32 -9.73 23.41
C LYS A 198 -7.14 -8.75 24.27
N ARG A 199 -6.52 -7.72 24.87
CA ARG A 199 -7.19 -6.80 25.81
C ARG A 199 -7.45 -5.36 25.36
N SER A 200 -7.04 -4.92 24.17
CA SER A 200 -7.20 -3.50 23.84
C SER A 200 -7.21 -3.14 22.34
N THR A 201 -7.96 -3.81 21.49
CA THR A 201 -8.22 -3.23 20.17
C THR A 201 -9.67 -3.47 19.78
N GLN A 202 -10.51 -2.50 20.06
CA GLN A 202 -11.72 -2.29 19.31
C GLN A 202 -11.29 -1.85 17.90
N ILE A 203 -11.58 -2.67 16.92
CA ILE A 203 -11.46 -2.29 15.50
C ILE A 203 -12.73 -1.51 15.17
N LEU A 204 -12.59 -0.24 14.89
CA LEU A 204 -13.60 0.60 14.25
C LEU A 204 -13.73 0.20 12.78
#